data_a61d67f253da47e1bd6a532074d39a34
#
_entry.id   a61d67f253da47e1bd6a532074d39a34
#
_cell.length_a   1.000
_cell.length_b   1.000
_cell.length_c   1.000
_cell.angle_alpha   90.00
_cell.angle_beta   90.00
_cell.angle_gamma   90.00
#
_symmetry.space_group_name_H-M   'P 1'
#
loop_
_entity.id
_entity.type
_entity.pdbx_description
1 polymer ?
#
loop_
_entity_poly.entity_id
_entity_poly.type
_entity_poly.pdbx_seq_one_letter_code
_entity_poly.pdbx_strand_id
1 'polypeptide(L)'
;MLIFILAKVQKKLRIRVTFFINLEKCLLLLAYFFNYSFLFKKFVVILHLNFEVLNIYTMIVFHKIVELQNALFADRKAGKTVGLVPTMGALHEGHASLVKKSVEDNDITVVSVFVNPTQFNDPKDLKSYPRTVEDDCKLLEKVHADYVFVPSVEEMYPVPDTRHFEYPPVSTVMEGAHRPGHFNGVCQVVSRLFYIVNPDRAYFGEKDWQQIAVI
;
A
#
# COMPACT_ATOMS: atom_id res chain seq x y z
N MET A 1 -23.97 -6.39 6.89
CA MET A 1 -24.67 -5.83 5.71
C MET A 1 -23.75 -5.00 4.83
N LEU A 2 -22.85 -4.16 5.37
CA LEU A 2 -21.93 -3.32 4.59
C LEU A 2 -20.87 -4.14 3.80
N ILE A 3 -20.34 -5.20 4.38
CA ILE A 3 -19.32 -6.08 3.74
C ILE A 3 -19.86 -6.78 2.50
N PHE A 4 -21.17 -7.14 2.51
CA PHE A 4 -21.82 -7.73 1.33
C PHE A 4 -22.02 -6.74 0.18
N ILE A 5 -22.13 -5.45 0.48
CA ILE A 5 -22.29 -4.38 -0.52
C ILE A 5 -20.94 -4.10 -1.19
N LEU A 6 -19.84 -4.03 -0.43
CA LEU A 6 -18.47 -3.83 -0.96
C LEU A 6 -18.03 -4.98 -1.84
N ALA A 7 -18.24 -6.24 -1.42
CA ALA A 7 -17.95 -7.41 -2.24
C ALA A 7 -18.78 -7.44 -3.53
N LYS A 8 -20.06 -7.01 -3.49
CA LYS A 8 -20.90 -6.87 -4.68
C LYS A 8 -20.41 -5.76 -5.63
N VAL A 9 -19.95 -4.65 -5.09
CA VAL A 9 -19.40 -3.53 -5.89
C VAL A 9 -18.09 -3.94 -6.56
N GLN A 10 -17.15 -4.56 -5.86
CA GLN A 10 -15.90 -5.07 -6.44
C GLN A 10 -16.16 -6.17 -7.49
N LYS A 11 -17.08 -7.09 -7.22
CA LYS A 11 -17.47 -8.11 -8.21
C LYS A 11 -18.14 -7.49 -9.44
N LYS A 12 -18.94 -6.44 -9.26
CA LYS A 12 -19.62 -5.71 -10.34
C LYS A 12 -18.62 -4.87 -11.17
N LEU A 13 -17.58 -4.28 -10.54
CA LEU A 13 -16.48 -3.61 -11.24
C LEU A 13 -15.61 -4.61 -12.03
N ARG A 14 -15.20 -5.73 -11.42
CA ARG A 14 -14.46 -6.79 -12.12
C ARG A 14 -15.22 -7.33 -13.33
N ILE A 15 -16.52 -7.58 -13.19
CA ILE A 15 -17.36 -8.02 -14.31
C ILE A 15 -17.43 -6.95 -15.40
N ARG A 16 -17.53 -5.66 -15.04
CA ARG A 16 -17.53 -4.56 -16.02
C ARG A 16 -16.21 -4.46 -16.76
N VAL A 17 -15.08 -4.49 -16.07
CA VAL A 17 -13.74 -4.45 -16.69
C VAL A 17 -13.53 -5.66 -17.60
N THR A 18 -13.86 -6.88 -17.17
CA THR A 18 -13.77 -8.09 -17.99
C THR A 18 -14.74 -8.04 -19.19
N PHE A 19 -15.94 -7.50 -18.99
CA PHE A 19 -16.91 -7.32 -20.07
C PHE A 19 -16.41 -6.30 -21.11
N PHE A 20 -15.82 -5.18 -20.68
CA PHE A 20 -15.24 -4.18 -21.59
C PHE A 20 -14.03 -4.70 -22.36
N ILE A 21 -13.12 -5.45 -21.70
CA ILE A 21 -11.96 -6.09 -22.36
C ILE A 21 -12.43 -7.10 -23.42
N ASN A 22 -13.47 -7.88 -23.13
CA ASN A 22 -14.04 -8.82 -24.09
C ASN A 22 -14.80 -8.11 -25.21
N LEU A 23 -15.49 -7.00 -24.92
CA LEU A 23 -16.16 -6.17 -25.91
C LEU A 23 -15.16 -5.52 -26.87
N GLU A 24 -14.02 -5.03 -26.37
CA GLU A 24 -12.94 -4.46 -27.17
C GLU A 24 -12.34 -5.50 -28.13
N LYS A 25 -12.04 -6.70 -27.63
CA LYS A 25 -11.57 -7.82 -28.49
C LYS A 25 -12.59 -8.21 -29.55
N CYS A 26 -13.87 -8.23 -29.22
CA CYS A 26 -14.95 -8.48 -30.19
C CYS A 26 -15.07 -7.35 -31.22
N LEU A 27 -14.95 -6.08 -30.80
CA LEU A 27 -15.00 -4.94 -31.71
C LEU A 27 -13.80 -4.89 -32.65
N LEU A 28 -12.59 -5.23 -32.17
CA LEU A 28 -11.38 -5.35 -32.99
C LEU A 28 -11.50 -6.51 -34.02
N LEU A 29 -12.06 -7.64 -33.60
CA LEU A 29 -12.36 -8.76 -34.50
C LEU A 29 -13.41 -8.37 -35.58
N LEU A 30 -14.46 -7.68 -35.20
CA LEU A 30 -15.48 -7.16 -36.13
C LEU A 30 -14.89 -6.10 -37.07
N ALA A 31 -14.02 -5.21 -36.62
CA ALA A 31 -13.32 -4.25 -37.45
C ALA A 31 -12.38 -4.93 -38.46
N TYR A 32 -11.76 -6.06 -38.08
CA TYR A 32 -10.91 -6.85 -38.95
C TYR A 32 -11.73 -7.63 -40.02
N PHE A 33 -12.88 -8.19 -39.63
CA PHE A 33 -13.70 -9.01 -40.54
C PHE A 33 -14.54 -8.19 -41.53
N PHE A 34 -14.97 -6.96 -41.19
CA PHE A 34 -15.95 -6.22 -41.99
C PHE A 34 -15.40 -5.02 -42.80
N ASN A 35 -14.08 -4.85 -42.86
CA ASN A 35 -13.46 -3.77 -43.67
C ASN A 35 -14.10 -2.38 -43.50
N TYR A 36 -14.56 -2.09 -42.26
CA TYR A 36 -15.30 -0.87 -41.92
C TYR A 36 -14.49 0.39 -42.14
N SER A 37 -15.19 1.44 -42.53
CA SER A 37 -14.70 2.74 -42.93
C SER A 37 -13.71 3.36 -41.93
N PHE A 38 -12.85 4.26 -42.45
CA PHE A 38 -11.88 5.08 -41.71
C PHE A 38 -12.45 5.73 -40.42
N LEU A 39 -13.74 6.04 -40.38
CA LEU A 39 -14.46 6.58 -39.22
C LEU A 39 -14.56 5.58 -38.06
N PHE A 40 -14.79 4.30 -38.32
CA PHE A 40 -14.87 3.27 -37.27
C PHE A 40 -13.49 2.99 -36.66
N LYS A 41 -12.43 2.98 -37.49
CA LYS A 41 -11.05 2.89 -36.98
C LYS A 41 -10.68 4.06 -36.07
N LYS A 42 -11.06 5.30 -36.46
CA LYS A 42 -10.90 6.48 -35.61
C LYS A 42 -11.69 6.36 -34.29
N PHE A 43 -12.92 5.86 -34.33
CA PHE A 43 -13.76 5.69 -33.14
C PHE A 43 -13.16 4.65 -32.18
N VAL A 44 -12.65 3.53 -32.67
CA VAL A 44 -11.97 2.51 -31.86
C VAL A 44 -10.69 3.08 -31.23
N VAL A 45 -9.89 3.85 -31.98
CA VAL A 45 -8.67 4.51 -31.46
C VAL A 45 -9.04 5.57 -30.40
N ILE A 46 -10.10 6.36 -30.61
CA ILE A 46 -10.56 7.34 -29.63
C ILE A 46 -11.09 6.63 -28.35
N LEU A 47 -11.78 5.50 -28.49
CA LEU A 47 -12.20 4.68 -27.37
C LEU A 47 -11.01 4.10 -26.60
N HIS A 48 -9.98 3.64 -27.31
CA HIS A 48 -8.75 3.12 -26.73
C HIS A 48 -7.96 4.23 -26.00
N LEU A 49 -7.78 5.39 -26.62
CA LEU A 49 -7.14 6.55 -26.01
C LEU A 49 -7.92 7.09 -24.81
N ASN A 50 -9.27 7.11 -24.88
CA ASN A 50 -10.09 7.47 -23.72
C ASN A 50 -10.08 6.41 -22.62
N PHE A 51 -9.83 5.14 -22.94
CA PHE A 51 -9.70 4.07 -21.95
C PHE A 51 -8.35 4.13 -21.24
N GLU A 52 -7.26 4.50 -21.93
CA GLU A 52 -5.96 4.77 -21.30
C GLU A 52 -5.99 6.05 -20.45
N VAL A 53 -6.76 7.08 -20.88
CA VAL A 53 -6.98 8.31 -20.09
C VAL A 53 -7.95 8.08 -18.91
N LEU A 54 -8.85 7.10 -18.99
CA LEU A 54 -9.65 6.58 -17.90
C LEU A 54 -8.92 5.46 -17.15
N ASN A 55 -7.64 5.61 -16.93
CA ASN A 55 -6.94 4.87 -15.90
C ASN A 55 -7.59 5.28 -14.57
N ILE A 56 -8.69 4.62 -14.20
CA ILE A 56 -9.29 4.77 -12.88
C ILE A 56 -8.26 4.19 -11.93
N TYR A 57 -7.40 5.09 -11.43
CA TYR A 57 -6.46 4.79 -10.38
C TYR A 57 -7.27 4.22 -9.21
N THR A 58 -7.13 2.95 -8.96
CA THR A 58 -7.87 2.27 -7.89
C THR A 58 -6.87 1.78 -6.87
N MET A 59 -6.72 2.54 -5.80
CA MET A 59 -5.99 2.10 -4.62
C MET A 59 -6.65 0.86 -4.02
N ILE A 60 -5.86 -0.16 -3.67
CA ILE A 60 -6.35 -1.40 -3.08
C ILE A 60 -5.94 -1.47 -1.61
N VAL A 61 -6.93 -1.72 -0.73
CA VAL A 61 -6.70 -1.92 0.70
C VAL A 61 -6.64 -3.41 1.01
N PHE A 62 -5.53 -3.84 1.60
CA PHE A 62 -5.29 -5.21 2.03
C PHE A 62 -5.30 -5.30 3.55
N HIS A 63 -5.99 -6.31 4.08
CA HIS A 63 -6.01 -6.65 5.50
C HIS A 63 -5.26 -7.95 5.81
N LYS A 64 -4.98 -8.76 4.78
CA LYS A 64 -4.31 -10.04 4.89
C LYS A 64 -2.97 -10.03 4.20
N ILE A 65 -1.96 -10.58 4.88
CA ILE A 65 -0.59 -10.71 4.36
C ILE A 65 -0.58 -11.47 3.03
N VAL A 66 -1.28 -12.60 2.98
CA VAL A 66 -1.34 -13.46 1.79
C VAL A 66 -1.92 -12.73 0.58
N GLU A 67 -2.96 -11.90 0.77
CA GLU A 67 -3.57 -11.15 -0.34
C GLU A 67 -2.60 -10.11 -0.90
N LEU A 68 -1.94 -9.34 -0.02
CA LEU A 68 -0.91 -8.37 -0.42
C LEU A 68 0.26 -9.06 -1.13
N GLN A 69 0.78 -10.16 -0.57
CA GLN A 69 1.90 -10.89 -1.16
C GLN A 69 1.56 -11.47 -2.54
N ASN A 70 0.35 -11.95 -2.75
CA ASN A 70 -0.10 -12.42 -4.07
C ASN A 70 -0.16 -11.29 -5.10
N ALA A 71 -0.63 -10.11 -4.72
CA ALA A 71 -0.63 -8.92 -5.59
C ALA A 71 0.81 -8.49 -5.94
N LEU A 72 1.68 -8.36 -4.93
CA LEU A 72 3.08 -7.99 -5.11
C LEU A 72 3.86 -9.04 -5.94
N PHE A 73 3.56 -10.31 -5.79
CA PHE A 73 4.17 -11.36 -6.60
C PHE A 73 3.82 -11.20 -8.09
N ALA A 74 2.55 -10.88 -8.41
CA ALA A 74 2.12 -10.61 -9.77
C ALA A 74 2.82 -9.38 -10.37
N ASP A 75 2.95 -8.29 -9.58
CA ASP A 75 3.64 -7.07 -10.01
C ASP A 75 5.13 -7.31 -10.26
N ARG A 76 5.82 -8.02 -9.36
CA ARG A 76 7.22 -8.37 -9.56
C ARG A 76 7.45 -9.27 -10.76
N LYS A 77 6.55 -10.21 -11.01
CA LYS A 77 6.59 -11.05 -12.21
C LYS A 77 6.44 -10.22 -13.50
N ALA A 78 5.79 -9.07 -13.41
CA ALA A 78 5.71 -8.07 -14.49
C ALA A 78 6.94 -7.13 -14.55
N GLY A 79 7.94 -7.31 -13.68
CA GLY A 79 9.16 -6.51 -13.64
C GLY A 79 9.04 -5.18 -12.90
N LYS A 80 7.98 -4.97 -12.13
CA LYS A 80 7.73 -3.72 -11.41
C LYS A 80 8.55 -3.61 -10.12
N THR A 81 9.02 -2.41 -9.83
CA THR A 81 9.66 -2.01 -8.58
C THR A 81 8.64 -1.65 -7.51
N VAL A 82 8.97 -1.90 -6.24
CA VAL A 82 8.08 -1.71 -5.10
C VAL A 82 8.71 -0.78 -4.07
N GLY A 83 8.03 0.33 -3.76
CA GLY A 83 8.33 1.22 -2.64
C GLY A 83 7.45 0.90 -1.43
N LEU A 84 8.00 1.05 -0.22
CA LEU A 84 7.28 0.88 1.04
C LEU A 84 7.36 2.17 1.87
N VAL A 85 6.21 2.63 2.35
CA VAL A 85 6.10 3.74 3.32
C VAL A 85 5.47 3.20 4.60
N PRO A 86 6.26 2.83 5.64
CA PRO A 86 5.72 2.39 6.90
C PRO A 86 5.10 3.53 7.70
N THR A 87 3.85 3.36 8.14
CA THR A 87 3.15 4.34 9.00
C THR A 87 2.31 3.65 10.07
N MET A 88 1.91 4.42 11.07
CA MET A 88 0.94 3.98 12.09
C MET A 88 -0.48 4.50 11.83
N GLY A 89 -0.74 5.17 10.72
CA GLY A 89 -1.99 5.91 10.48
C GLY A 89 -1.96 7.32 11.05
N ALA A 90 -3.13 7.98 11.14
CA ALA A 90 -3.27 9.40 11.43
C ALA A 90 -2.38 10.25 10.51
N LEU A 91 -2.54 10.02 9.21
CA LEU A 91 -1.66 10.56 8.20
C LEU A 91 -1.81 12.08 8.04
N HIS A 92 -0.72 12.73 7.72
CA HIS A 92 -0.63 14.18 7.47
C HIS A 92 0.29 14.47 6.28
N GLU A 93 0.44 15.72 5.89
CA GLU A 93 1.24 16.14 4.72
C GLU A 93 2.69 15.63 4.74
N GLY A 94 3.30 15.46 5.90
CA GLY A 94 4.63 14.84 6.02
C GLY A 94 4.65 13.38 5.53
N HIS A 95 3.64 12.58 5.88
CA HIS A 95 3.48 11.23 5.33
C HIS A 95 3.14 11.28 3.83
N ALA A 96 2.28 12.21 3.42
CA ALA A 96 1.93 12.40 2.02
C ALA A 96 3.15 12.70 1.14
N SER A 97 4.12 13.46 1.65
CA SER A 97 5.37 13.76 0.92
C SER A 97 6.24 12.50 0.70
N LEU A 98 6.31 11.60 1.68
CA LEU A 98 7.01 10.32 1.54
C LEU A 98 6.33 9.42 0.51
N VAL A 99 5.00 9.38 0.54
CA VAL A 99 4.22 8.59 -0.43
C VAL A 99 4.41 9.13 -1.84
N LYS A 100 4.32 10.45 -2.06
CA LYS A 100 4.59 11.08 -3.36
C LYS A 100 5.98 10.72 -3.86
N LYS A 101 7.00 10.78 -2.99
CA LYS A 101 8.36 10.39 -3.35
C LYS A 101 8.47 8.91 -3.73
N SER A 102 7.77 8.04 -3.02
CA SER A 102 7.71 6.61 -3.36
C SER A 102 7.05 6.37 -4.72
N VAL A 103 5.93 7.06 -5.01
CA VAL A 103 5.22 6.99 -6.30
C VAL A 103 6.09 7.48 -7.46
N GLU A 104 6.92 8.50 -7.24
CA GLU A 104 7.86 9.00 -8.26
C GLU A 104 8.99 8.00 -8.56
N ASP A 105 9.44 7.25 -7.57
CA ASP A 105 10.65 6.42 -7.64
C ASP A 105 10.36 4.94 -7.97
N ASN A 106 9.10 4.49 -7.86
CA ASN A 106 8.72 3.09 -8.01
C ASN A 106 7.45 2.91 -8.85
N ASP A 107 7.28 1.71 -9.41
CA ASP A 107 6.08 1.36 -10.18
C ASP A 107 4.88 1.04 -9.29
N ILE A 108 5.14 0.57 -8.05
CA ILE A 108 4.14 0.25 -7.03
C ILE A 108 4.55 0.86 -5.70
N THR A 109 3.64 1.59 -5.08
CA THR A 109 3.81 2.13 -3.73
C THR A 109 2.88 1.44 -2.74
N VAL A 110 3.46 0.81 -1.72
CA VAL A 110 2.75 0.19 -0.59
C VAL A 110 2.86 1.11 0.63
N VAL A 111 1.74 1.47 1.22
CA VAL A 111 1.71 2.20 2.49
C VAL A 111 1.15 1.28 3.57
N SER A 112 1.89 1.04 4.65
CA SER A 112 1.31 0.34 5.80
C SER A 112 0.65 1.33 6.77
N VAL A 113 -0.53 0.97 7.27
CA VAL A 113 -1.26 1.70 8.32
C VAL A 113 -1.47 0.71 9.46
N PHE A 114 -0.50 0.66 10.40
CA PHE A 114 -0.51 -0.31 11.49
C PHE A 114 0.00 0.29 12.79
N VAL A 115 -0.88 0.39 13.80
CA VAL A 115 -0.53 0.82 15.15
C VAL A 115 0.14 -0.35 15.86
N ASN A 116 1.47 -0.36 15.86
CA ASN A 116 2.26 -1.47 16.41
C ASN A 116 2.30 -1.45 17.94
N PRO A 117 1.71 -2.43 18.64
CA PRO A 117 1.66 -2.41 20.10
C PRO A 117 3.03 -2.58 20.76
N THR A 118 4.00 -3.26 20.09
CA THR A 118 5.30 -3.60 20.72
C THR A 118 6.23 -2.40 20.89
N GLN A 119 5.96 -1.26 20.23
CA GLN A 119 6.76 -0.04 20.35
C GLN A 119 6.22 0.98 21.36
N PHE A 120 5.08 0.68 22.02
CA PHE A 120 4.49 1.55 23.04
C PHE A 120 4.90 1.10 24.42
N ASN A 121 5.44 2.04 25.21
CA ASN A 121 5.80 1.79 26.61
C ASN A 121 4.59 1.90 27.55
N ASP A 122 3.66 2.84 27.26
CA ASP A 122 2.45 3.03 28.05
C ASP A 122 1.23 2.48 27.28
N PRO A 123 0.47 1.55 27.87
CA PRO A 123 -0.79 1.07 27.32
C PRO A 123 -1.84 2.18 27.08
N LYS A 124 -1.75 3.29 27.82
CA LYS A 124 -2.65 4.43 27.63
C LYS A 124 -2.37 5.13 26.31
N ASP A 125 -1.09 5.32 25.96
CA ASP A 125 -0.68 5.93 24.69
C ASP A 125 -1.12 5.06 23.50
N LEU A 126 -0.96 3.75 23.60
CA LEU A 126 -1.46 2.79 22.61
C LEU A 126 -2.99 2.89 22.46
N LYS A 127 -3.72 3.00 23.56
CA LYS A 127 -5.18 3.09 23.53
C LYS A 127 -5.69 4.41 22.96
N SER A 128 -5.01 5.51 23.26
CA SER A 128 -5.37 6.86 22.80
C SER A 128 -4.86 7.18 21.39
N TYR A 129 -4.01 6.32 20.82
CA TYR A 129 -3.46 6.57 19.48
C TYR A 129 -4.59 6.62 18.44
N PRO A 130 -4.66 7.68 17.62
CA PRO A 130 -5.76 7.89 16.68
C PRO A 130 -5.80 6.79 15.61
N ARG A 131 -7.01 6.33 15.31
CA ARG A 131 -7.27 5.32 14.27
C ARG A 131 -8.26 5.91 13.26
N THR A 132 -7.71 6.45 12.18
CA THR A 132 -8.43 7.25 11.16
C THR A 132 -8.31 6.62 9.78
N VAL A 133 -8.45 5.29 9.69
CA VAL A 133 -8.18 4.52 8.46
C VAL A 133 -8.94 5.06 7.24
N GLU A 134 -10.20 5.50 7.42
CA GLU A 134 -10.99 6.05 6.30
C GLU A 134 -10.43 7.38 5.79
N ASP A 135 -9.98 8.27 6.67
CA ASP A 135 -9.39 9.55 6.28
C ASP A 135 -7.95 9.37 5.76
N ASP A 136 -7.21 8.40 6.34
CA ASP A 136 -5.92 7.99 5.84
C ASP A 136 -6.03 7.47 4.39
N CYS A 137 -7.00 6.61 4.10
CA CYS A 137 -7.25 6.12 2.75
C CYS A 137 -7.59 7.25 1.77
N LYS A 138 -8.42 8.23 2.16
CA LYS A 138 -8.72 9.39 1.32
C LYS A 138 -7.48 10.23 1.00
N LEU A 139 -6.56 10.38 1.97
CA LEU A 139 -5.30 11.06 1.74
C LEU A 139 -4.42 10.27 0.77
N LEU A 140 -4.31 8.95 0.97
CA LEU A 140 -3.49 8.06 0.16
C LEU A 140 -3.98 7.96 -1.29
N GLU A 141 -5.30 7.94 -1.51
CA GLU A 141 -5.89 8.04 -2.85
C GLU A 141 -5.47 9.32 -3.59
N LYS A 142 -5.48 10.48 -2.89
CA LYS A 142 -5.08 11.77 -3.48
C LYS A 142 -3.60 11.83 -3.87
N VAL A 143 -2.75 11.07 -3.21
CA VAL A 143 -1.30 11.02 -3.48
C VAL A 143 -0.89 9.78 -4.28
N HIS A 144 -1.87 9.04 -4.79
CA HIS A 144 -1.69 7.93 -5.71
C HIS A 144 -0.89 6.75 -5.14
N ALA A 145 -1.14 6.35 -3.87
CA ALA A 145 -0.62 5.12 -3.32
C ALA A 145 -1.34 3.90 -3.92
N ASP A 146 -0.64 2.90 -4.44
CA ASP A 146 -1.25 1.74 -5.11
C ASP A 146 -1.89 0.78 -4.11
N TYR A 147 -1.18 0.46 -3.04
CA TYR A 147 -1.60 -0.50 -2.04
C TYR A 147 -1.54 0.09 -0.64
N VAL A 148 -2.59 -0.13 0.14
CA VAL A 148 -2.64 0.19 1.57
C VAL A 148 -2.76 -1.10 2.34
N PHE A 149 -1.83 -1.34 3.26
CA PHE A 149 -1.82 -2.52 4.11
C PHE A 149 -2.27 -2.15 5.52
N VAL A 150 -3.44 -2.63 5.92
CA VAL A 150 -4.09 -2.35 7.21
C VAL A 150 -4.34 -3.68 7.94
N PRO A 151 -3.29 -4.34 8.44
CA PRO A 151 -3.43 -5.61 9.13
C PRO A 151 -3.98 -5.45 10.55
N SER A 152 -4.57 -6.51 11.10
CA SER A 152 -4.82 -6.61 12.55
C SER A 152 -3.53 -6.99 13.29
N VAL A 153 -3.56 -6.87 14.63
CA VAL A 153 -2.42 -7.29 15.47
C VAL A 153 -2.18 -8.80 15.35
N GLU A 154 -3.25 -9.58 15.28
CA GLU A 154 -3.19 -11.05 15.13
C GLU A 154 -2.65 -11.47 13.76
N GLU A 155 -2.90 -10.69 12.71
CA GLU A 155 -2.34 -10.91 11.38
C GLU A 155 -0.84 -10.61 11.37
N MET A 156 -0.44 -9.50 12.03
CA MET A 156 0.98 -9.13 12.13
C MET A 156 1.76 -10.04 13.10
N TYR A 157 1.14 -10.45 14.20
CA TYR A 157 1.78 -11.25 15.24
C TYR A 157 0.90 -12.44 15.61
N PRO A 158 0.79 -13.48 14.74
CA PRO A 158 0.05 -14.72 15.09
C PRO A 158 0.67 -15.47 16.25
N VAL A 159 1.96 -15.24 16.50
CA VAL A 159 2.71 -15.62 17.69
C VAL A 159 3.53 -14.42 18.16
N PRO A 160 3.81 -14.29 19.46
CA PRO A 160 4.64 -13.21 19.99
C PRO A 160 6.01 -13.15 19.28
N ASP A 161 6.44 -11.96 18.89
CA ASP A 161 7.78 -11.76 18.32
C ASP A 161 8.79 -11.71 19.44
N THR A 162 9.60 -12.76 19.55
CA THR A 162 10.64 -12.90 20.59
C THR A 162 12.01 -12.41 20.14
N ARG A 163 12.13 -11.88 18.92
CA ARG A 163 13.40 -11.31 18.46
C ARG A 163 13.75 -10.07 19.26
N HIS A 164 15.01 -9.95 19.63
CA HIS A 164 15.54 -8.81 20.35
C HIS A 164 16.53 -8.05 19.48
N PHE A 165 16.28 -6.74 19.32
CA PHE A 165 17.11 -5.83 18.55
C PHE A 165 17.66 -4.76 19.49
N GLU A 166 18.97 -4.67 19.60
CA GLU A 166 19.64 -3.65 20.40
C GLU A 166 20.91 -3.19 19.69
N TYR A 167 21.06 -1.89 19.50
CA TYR A 167 22.17 -1.28 18.77
C TYR A 167 22.81 -0.14 19.58
N PRO A 168 23.51 -0.41 20.71
CA PRO A 168 24.16 0.65 21.48
C PRO A 168 25.28 1.33 20.68
N PRO A 169 25.50 2.65 20.82
CA PRO A 169 24.71 3.55 21.67
C PRO A 169 23.41 4.06 21.02
N VAL A 170 23.20 3.84 19.70
CA VAL A 170 22.13 4.46 18.92
C VAL A 170 20.73 4.15 19.49
N SER A 171 20.48 2.92 19.94
CA SER A 171 19.19 2.52 20.48
C SER A 171 18.99 2.84 21.97
N THR A 172 20.05 3.31 22.68
CA THR A 172 20.04 3.45 24.15
C THR A 172 20.18 4.90 24.64
N VAL A 173 20.49 5.84 23.77
CA VAL A 173 20.59 7.29 24.06
C VAL A 173 19.33 8.02 23.59
N MET A 174 19.18 9.30 23.94
CA MET A 174 18.10 10.18 23.49
C MET A 174 16.71 9.56 23.68
N GLU A 175 15.94 9.36 22.58
CA GLU A 175 14.61 8.76 22.63
C GLU A 175 14.65 7.34 23.22
N GLY A 176 15.70 6.56 22.95
CA GLY A 176 15.89 5.22 23.52
C GLY A 176 16.07 5.22 25.04
N ALA A 177 16.71 6.24 25.61
CA ALA A 177 16.82 6.40 27.04
C ALA A 177 15.48 6.76 27.72
N HIS A 178 14.64 7.54 27.03
CA HIS A 178 13.32 7.97 27.54
C HIS A 178 12.22 6.94 27.28
N ARG A 179 12.40 6.08 26.29
CA ARG A 179 11.44 5.05 25.88
C ARG A 179 12.09 3.67 25.79
N PRO A 180 12.46 3.03 26.92
CA PRO A 180 13.10 1.71 26.91
C PRO A 180 12.29 0.67 26.13
N GLY A 181 12.93 -0.07 25.21
CA GLY A 181 12.28 -1.07 24.36
C GLY A 181 11.57 -0.52 23.12
N HIS A 182 11.40 0.79 22.98
CA HIS A 182 10.76 1.41 21.80
C HIS A 182 11.42 0.98 20.49
N PHE A 183 12.71 1.17 20.37
CA PHE A 183 13.45 0.82 19.14
C PHE A 183 13.48 -0.69 18.87
N ASN A 184 13.46 -1.53 19.90
CA ASN A 184 13.26 -2.97 19.69
C ASN A 184 11.91 -3.24 19.00
N GLY A 185 10.82 -2.63 19.48
CA GLY A 185 9.50 -2.74 18.84
C GLY A 185 9.46 -2.17 17.42
N VAL A 186 10.16 -1.06 17.17
CA VAL A 186 10.30 -0.48 15.81
C VAL A 186 11.01 -1.47 14.88
N CYS A 187 12.17 -2.02 15.30
CA CYS A 187 12.90 -2.99 14.49
C CYS A 187 12.09 -4.27 14.24
N GLN A 188 11.32 -4.75 15.24
CA GLN A 188 10.43 -5.89 15.06
C GLN A 188 9.39 -5.65 13.95
N VAL A 189 8.67 -4.53 14.01
CA VAL A 189 7.62 -4.25 13.02
C VAL A 189 8.20 -3.94 11.64
N VAL A 190 9.27 -3.16 11.56
CA VAL A 190 9.87 -2.78 10.26
C VAL A 190 10.49 -3.99 9.57
N SER A 191 11.26 -4.81 10.30
CA SER A 191 11.81 -6.06 9.72
C SER A 191 10.71 -6.99 9.23
N ARG A 192 9.57 -7.06 9.93
CA ARG A 192 8.42 -7.84 9.51
C ARG A 192 7.74 -7.28 8.27
N LEU A 193 7.56 -5.96 8.20
CA LEU A 193 7.05 -5.29 6.99
C LEU A 193 7.99 -5.50 5.80
N PHE A 194 9.30 -5.44 6.00
CA PHE A 194 10.29 -5.74 4.96
C PHE A 194 10.16 -7.19 4.46
N TYR A 195 9.97 -8.14 5.37
CA TYR A 195 9.74 -9.55 4.99
C TYR A 195 8.42 -9.74 4.23
N ILE A 196 7.34 -9.05 4.64
CA ILE A 196 6.01 -9.16 4.01
C ILE A 196 6.02 -8.53 2.62
N VAL A 197 6.53 -7.30 2.51
CA VAL A 197 6.50 -6.49 1.30
C VAL A 197 7.69 -6.76 0.40
N ASN A 198 8.87 -7.08 0.95
CA ASN A 198 10.15 -7.23 0.25
C ASN A 198 10.44 -6.03 -0.69
N PRO A 199 10.42 -4.77 -0.21
CA PRO A 199 10.47 -3.60 -1.06
C PRO A 199 11.86 -3.40 -1.69
N ASP A 200 11.90 -2.75 -2.86
CA ASP A 200 13.14 -2.26 -3.48
C ASP A 200 13.65 -1.00 -2.77
N ARG A 201 12.73 -0.19 -2.25
CA ARG A 201 13.00 1.04 -1.48
C ARG A 201 12.01 1.20 -0.34
N ALA A 202 12.48 1.77 0.77
CA ALA A 202 11.62 2.14 1.90
C ALA A 202 11.85 3.61 2.27
N TYR A 203 10.77 4.32 2.66
CA TYR A 203 10.77 5.77 2.87
C TYR A 203 10.43 6.09 4.31
N PHE A 204 11.31 6.86 4.97
CA PHE A 204 11.19 7.28 6.37
C PHE A 204 11.40 8.78 6.46
N GLY A 205 10.74 9.43 7.43
CA GLY A 205 10.87 10.87 7.66
C GLY A 205 12.19 11.23 8.32
N GLU A 206 12.92 12.20 7.79
CA GLU A 206 14.19 12.67 8.35
C GLU A 206 14.08 13.17 9.80
N LYS A 207 12.92 13.67 10.23
CA LYS A 207 12.70 14.09 11.63
C LYS A 207 12.92 12.95 12.62
N ASP A 208 12.71 11.72 12.21
CA ASP A 208 12.87 10.51 13.02
C ASP A 208 14.25 9.84 12.75
N TRP A 209 15.32 10.67 12.63
CA TRP A 209 16.65 10.23 12.22
C TRP A 209 17.21 9.10 13.09
N GLN A 210 16.93 9.09 14.40
CA GLN A 210 17.38 8.01 15.29
C GLN A 210 16.69 6.69 14.97
N GLN A 211 15.42 6.72 14.58
CA GLN A 211 14.71 5.55 14.05
C GLN A 211 15.36 5.04 12.77
N ILE A 212 15.72 5.95 11.83
CA ILE A 212 16.40 5.57 10.58
C ILE A 212 17.77 4.93 10.89
N ALA A 213 18.47 5.41 11.90
CA ALA A 213 19.78 4.89 12.27
C ALA A 213 19.76 3.50 12.94
N VAL A 214 18.61 3.05 13.45
CA VAL A 214 18.44 1.70 14.04
C VAL A 214 17.78 0.70 13.09
N ILE A 215 17.15 1.16 11.98
CA ILE A 215 16.57 0.34 10.91
C ILE A 215 17.65 -0.08 9.91
#